data_a7d6b34c10647d13655a79be0c243f85
#
_entry.id   a7d6b34c10647d13655a79be0c243f85
#
_cell.length_a   1.000
_cell.length_b   1.000
_cell.length_c   1.000
_cell.angle_alpha   90.00
_cell.angle_beta   90.00
_cell.angle_gamma   90.00
#
_symmetry.space_group_name_H-M   'P 1'
#
loop_
_entity.id
_entity.type
_entity.pdbx_description
1 polymer ?
#
loop_
_entity_poly.entity_id
_entity_poly.type
_entity_poly.pdbx_seq_one_letter_code
_entity_poly.pdbx_strand_id
1 'polypeptide(L)'
;QPAIMRRDAFKLSRMAVGDKATALADASAQLYQQRQAAVEKLDCNLAAGLPVSDAGERIRELIANHQVVIVAGETGSGKTTQLPKICLQAGMGKSGMIGHTQPRRIAARTVAQRIAQETGAQLGREVGFAVRFSDQTRDDTLVKVMTDGLLLAEIRHDRFLEKYDAIIVDEAHERSLNIDFLLGFLLRLIQKRRDLKVIVTSATIDVARFSNYFGNAPVVEVGGRTFPVDMEYRGQVDEDDNQLINVLE
;
A
#
# COMPACT_ATOMS: atom_id res chain seq x y z
N GLN A 1 -14.81 -25.66 3.14
CA GLN A 1 -15.22 -24.93 1.95
C GLN A 1 -13.95 -24.47 1.23
N PRO A 2 -13.90 -24.52 -0.09
CA PRO A 2 -12.76 -24.00 -0.83
C PRO A 2 -12.59 -22.51 -0.54
N ALA A 3 -11.34 -22.03 -0.53
CA ALA A 3 -11.06 -20.61 -0.39
C ALA A 3 -11.54 -19.89 -1.66
N ILE A 4 -12.21 -18.76 -1.50
CA ILE A 4 -12.84 -17.99 -2.59
C ILE A 4 -12.44 -16.50 -2.50
N MET A 5 -12.69 -15.77 -3.58
CA MET A 5 -12.49 -14.34 -3.59
C MET A 5 -13.43 -13.64 -2.60
N ARG A 6 -12.92 -12.69 -1.87
CA ARG A 6 -13.66 -11.93 -0.85
C ARG A 6 -14.90 -11.26 -1.43
N ARG A 7 -14.76 -10.58 -2.58
CA ARG A 7 -15.87 -9.88 -3.26
C ARG A 7 -17.05 -10.79 -3.60
N ASP A 8 -16.83 -12.09 -3.71
CA ASP A 8 -17.87 -13.06 -4.08
C ASP A 8 -18.52 -13.73 -2.85
N ALA A 9 -17.83 -13.73 -1.70
CA ALA A 9 -18.28 -14.43 -0.49
C ALA A 9 -19.64 -13.96 -0.01
N PHE A 10 -19.86 -12.65 0.06
CA PHE A 10 -21.15 -12.08 0.47
C PHE A 10 -22.27 -12.40 -0.53
N LYS A 11 -21.97 -12.30 -1.82
CA LYS A 11 -22.94 -12.62 -2.86
C LYS A 11 -23.34 -14.09 -2.82
N LEU A 12 -22.36 -14.99 -2.68
CA LEU A 12 -22.60 -16.43 -2.55
C LEU A 12 -23.41 -16.79 -1.31
N SER A 13 -23.19 -16.12 -0.18
CA SER A 13 -23.95 -16.38 1.06
C SER A 13 -25.45 -16.07 0.95
N ARG A 14 -25.85 -15.27 -0.02
CA ARG A 14 -27.23 -14.84 -0.26
C ARG A 14 -27.89 -15.49 -1.49
N MET A 15 -27.14 -16.23 -2.28
CA MET A 15 -27.68 -16.95 -3.44
C MET A 15 -28.34 -18.24 -3.00
N ALA A 16 -29.47 -18.59 -3.65
CA ALA A 16 -30.04 -19.91 -3.52
C ALA A 16 -29.08 -20.96 -4.11
N VAL A 17 -29.04 -22.13 -3.50
CA VAL A 17 -28.25 -23.27 -4.01
C VAL A 17 -28.76 -23.66 -5.41
N GLY A 18 -27.87 -23.70 -6.38
CA GLY A 18 -28.17 -24.03 -7.78
C GLY A 18 -27.00 -23.73 -8.71
N ASP A 19 -27.15 -24.02 -9.98
CA ASP A 19 -26.08 -23.97 -10.99
C ASP A 19 -25.33 -22.63 -11.03
N LYS A 20 -26.05 -21.51 -10.88
CA LYS A 20 -25.44 -20.18 -10.88
C LYS A 20 -24.54 -19.94 -9.66
N ALA A 21 -24.94 -20.42 -8.49
CA ALA A 21 -24.15 -20.28 -7.27
C ALA A 21 -22.90 -21.19 -7.35
N THR A 22 -23.06 -22.39 -7.85
CA THR A 22 -21.97 -23.35 -8.08
C THR A 22 -20.95 -22.75 -9.07
N ALA A 23 -21.39 -22.27 -10.22
CA ALA A 23 -20.53 -21.69 -11.24
C ALA A 23 -19.74 -20.45 -10.70
N LEU A 24 -20.39 -19.60 -9.90
CA LEU A 24 -19.71 -18.46 -9.26
C LEU A 24 -18.70 -18.94 -8.22
N ALA A 25 -19.02 -19.94 -7.42
CA ALA A 25 -18.12 -20.49 -6.42
C ALA A 25 -16.87 -21.12 -7.06
N ASP A 26 -17.06 -21.89 -8.14
CA ASP A 26 -15.97 -22.53 -8.87
C ASP A 26 -15.05 -21.48 -9.53
N ALA A 27 -15.61 -20.49 -10.21
CA ALA A 27 -14.85 -19.40 -10.82
C ALA A 27 -14.07 -18.59 -9.75
N SER A 28 -14.70 -18.33 -8.62
CA SER A 28 -14.08 -17.61 -7.49
C SER A 28 -12.96 -18.42 -6.86
N ALA A 29 -13.14 -19.72 -6.67
CA ALA A 29 -12.11 -20.63 -6.15
C ALA A 29 -10.94 -20.77 -7.13
N GLN A 30 -11.22 -20.87 -8.43
CA GLN A 30 -10.18 -20.92 -9.46
C GLN A 30 -9.32 -19.64 -9.47
N LEU A 31 -9.96 -18.47 -9.39
CA LEU A 31 -9.23 -17.20 -9.33
C LEU A 31 -8.39 -17.11 -8.05
N TYR A 32 -8.91 -17.54 -6.91
CA TYR A 32 -8.14 -17.60 -5.66
C TYR A 32 -6.89 -18.48 -5.82
N GLN A 33 -7.01 -19.66 -6.39
CA GLN A 33 -5.88 -20.57 -6.64
C GLN A 33 -4.86 -19.96 -7.60
N GLN A 34 -5.32 -19.30 -8.67
CA GLN A 34 -4.42 -18.60 -9.61
C GLN A 34 -3.62 -17.50 -8.90
N ARG A 35 -4.27 -16.70 -8.05
CA ARG A 35 -3.61 -15.64 -7.28
C ARG A 35 -2.64 -16.21 -6.25
N GLN A 36 -3.00 -17.29 -5.58
CA GLN A 36 -2.10 -17.97 -4.66
C GLN A 36 -0.84 -18.47 -5.39
N ALA A 37 -0.99 -19.13 -6.51
CA ALA A 37 0.13 -19.61 -7.33
C ALA A 37 0.97 -18.45 -7.88
N ALA A 38 0.37 -17.29 -8.16
CA ALA A 38 1.10 -16.09 -8.57
C ALA A 38 1.92 -15.53 -7.41
N VAL A 39 1.37 -15.42 -6.19
CA VAL A 39 2.12 -14.96 -4.99
C VAL A 39 3.34 -15.86 -4.73
N GLU A 40 3.20 -17.17 -4.87
CA GLU A 40 4.28 -18.14 -4.64
C GLU A 40 5.44 -18.00 -5.64
N LYS A 41 5.20 -17.43 -6.82
CA LYS A 41 6.22 -17.20 -7.86
C LYS A 41 6.94 -15.87 -7.74
N LEU A 42 6.38 -14.92 -6.97
CA LEU A 42 6.98 -13.60 -6.82
C LEU A 42 8.17 -13.64 -5.85
N ASP A 43 9.20 -12.90 -6.18
CA ASP A 43 10.28 -12.62 -5.24
C ASP A 43 9.82 -11.57 -4.23
N CYS A 44 9.36 -12.03 -3.08
CA CYS A 44 8.96 -11.17 -1.97
C CYS A 44 10.10 -10.91 -0.98
N ASN A 45 11.36 -11.32 -1.28
CA ASN A 45 12.50 -11.00 -0.43
C ASN A 45 12.67 -9.49 -0.30
N LEU A 46 12.92 -9.03 0.91
CA LEU A 46 13.10 -7.61 1.17
C LEU A 46 14.50 -7.19 0.71
N ALA A 47 14.59 -5.99 0.15
CA ALA A 47 15.86 -5.45 -0.32
C ALA A 47 16.82 -5.24 0.85
N ALA A 48 18.03 -5.81 0.74
CA ALA A 48 19.05 -5.68 1.76
C ALA A 48 19.47 -4.21 1.95
N GLY A 49 19.78 -3.87 3.19
CA GLY A 49 20.30 -2.56 3.53
C GLY A 49 19.28 -1.42 3.58
N LEU A 50 17.99 -1.71 3.45
CA LEU A 50 16.93 -0.75 3.72
C LEU A 50 16.46 -0.86 5.16
N PRO A 51 16.30 0.27 5.88
CA PRO A 51 15.87 0.25 7.28
C PRO A 51 14.54 -0.48 7.50
N VAL A 52 13.58 -0.37 6.57
CA VAL A 52 12.30 -1.09 6.66
C VAL A 52 12.48 -2.61 6.55
N SER A 53 13.51 -3.07 5.85
CA SER A 53 13.77 -4.51 5.70
C SER A 53 14.25 -5.14 7.00
N ASP A 54 15.04 -4.42 7.79
CA ASP A 54 15.50 -4.86 9.10
C ASP A 54 14.32 -5.03 10.08
N ALA A 55 13.27 -4.21 9.94
CA ALA A 55 12.04 -4.30 10.72
C ALA A 55 10.96 -5.20 10.07
N GLY A 56 11.25 -5.80 8.91
CA GLY A 56 10.28 -6.48 8.07
C GLY A 56 9.52 -7.59 8.76
N GLU A 57 10.20 -8.45 9.53
CA GLU A 57 9.58 -9.54 10.28
C GLU A 57 8.62 -9.00 11.35
N ARG A 58 9.04 -7.99 12.11
CA ARG A 58 8.18 -7.34 13.10
C ARG A 58 6.95 -6.70 12.47
N ILE A 59 7.12 -6.03 11.33
CA ILE A 59 5.99 -5.43 10.59
C ILE A 59 5.03 -6.53 10.14
N ARG A 60 5.54 -7.64 9.59
CA ARG A 60 4.76 -8.79 9.14
C ARG A 60 3.93 -9.41 10.28
N GLU A 61 4.54 -9.62 11.46
CA GLU A 61 3.85 -10.12 12.63
C GLU A 61 2.75 -9.18 13.12
N LEU A 62 3.02 -7.87 13.14
CA LEU A 62 2.03 -6.88 13.54
C LEU A 62 0.85 -6.82 12.56
N ILE A 63 1.10 -6.89 11.25
CA ILE A 63 0.05 -6.95 10.23
C ILE A 63 -0.81 -8.22 10.41
N ALA A 64 -0.20 -9.36 10.73
CA ALA A 64 -0.94 -10.59 11.00
C ALA A 64 -1.88 -10.44 12.20
N ASN A 65 -1.40 -9.85 13.29
CA ASN A 65 -2.10 -9.81 14.58
C ASN A 65 -3.00 -8.58 14.78
N HIS A 66 -2.75 -7.48 14.06
CA HIS A 66 -3.49 -6.23 14.21
C HIS A 66 -4.19 -5.85 12.91
N GLN A 67 -5.29 -5.14 13.03
CA GLN A 67 -6.05 -4.65 11.88
C GLN A 67 -5.42 -3.38 11.28
N VAL A 68 -4.85 -2.54 12.12
CA VAL A 68 -4.16 -1.31 11.71
C VAL A 68 -2.72 -1.33 12.23
N VAL A 69 -1.77 -0.96 11.39
CA VAL A 69 -0.34 -0.81 11.76
C VAL A 69 0.16 0.52 11.21
N ILE A 70 0.86 1.27 12.05
CA ILE A 70 1.53 2.51 11.66
C ILE A 70 3.00 2.22 11.44
N VAL A 71 3.53 2.59 10.27
CA VAL A 71 4.95 2.44 9.95
C VAL A 71 5.56 3.83 9.75
N ALA A 72 6.34 4.25 10.72
CA ALA A 72 6.99 5.55 10.72
C ALA A 72 8.45 5.43 10.28
N GLY A 73 8.93 6.42 9.56
CA GLY A 73 10.33 6.47 9.15
C GLY A 73 10.58 7.52 8.09
N GLU A 74 11.83 7.92 7.93
CA GLU A 74 12.24 8.93 6.96
C GLU A 74 11.99 8.50 5.52
N THR A 75 11.95 9.47 4.60
CA THR A 75 11.94 9.21 3.17
C THR A 75 13.22 8.45 2.78
N GLY A 76 13.10 7.48 1.89
CA GLY A 76 14.23 6.62 1.52
C GLY A 76 14.45 5.39 2.41
N SER A 77 13.72 5.23 3.53
CA SER A 77 13.80 4.01 4.36
C SER A 77 13.24 2.74 3.70
N GLY A 78 12.68 2.84 2.49
CA GLY A 78 12.17 1.71 1.71
C GLY A 78 10.72 1.35 1.96
N LYS A 79 9.96 2.07 2.80
CA LYS A 79 8.55 1.77 3.13
C LYS A 79 7.69 1.53 1.90
N THR A 80 7.73 2.47 0.97
CA THR A 80 6.88 2.47 -0.23
C THR A 80 7.02 1.20 -1.08
N THR A 81 8.21 0.66 -1.24
CA THR A 81 8.43 -0.51 -2.10
C THR A 81 8.41 -1.83 -1.34
N GLN A 82 8.78 -1.84 -0.07
CA GLN A 82 8.88 -3.08 0.70
C GLN A 82 7.57 -3.47 1.41
N LEU A 83 6.74 -2.50 1.83
CA LEU A 83 5.48 -2.82 2.51
C LEU A 83 4.52 -3.69 1.68
N PRO A 84 4.35 -3.49 0.37
CA PRO A 84 3.56 -4.42 -0.44
C PRO A 84 4.10 -5.85 -0.42
N LYS A 85 5.42 -6.05 -0.41
CA LYS A 85 6.04 -7.37 -0.30
C LYS A 85 5.77 -7.99 1.07
N ILE A 86 5.89 -7.21 2.15
CA ILE A 86 5.58 -7.65 3.52
C ILE A 86 4.11 -8.08 3.61
N CYS A 87 3.19 -7.34 2.98
CA CYS A 87 1.78 -7.73 2.91
C CYS A 87 1.56 -9.05 2.16
N LEU A 88 2.27 -9.27 1.04
CA LEU A 88 2.23 -10.54 0.31
C LEU A 88 2.77 -11.70 1.18
N GLN A 89 3.90 -11.50 1.87
CA GLN A 89 4.46 -12.47 2.82
C GLN A 89 3.50 -12.78 3.99
N ALA A 90 2.71 -11.78 4.42
CA ALA A 90 1.66 -11.95 5.44
C ALA A 90 0.39 -12.64 4.90
N GLY A 91 0.40 -13.09 3.64
CA GLY A 91 -0.68 -13.85 3.01
C GLY A 91 -1.79 -13.03 2.35
N MET A 92 -1.64 -11.70 2.27
CA MET A 92 -2.57 -10.84 1.56
C MET A 92 -2.36 -10.94 0.05
N GLY A 93 -3.30 -10.43 -0.72
CA GLY A 93 -3.24 -10.52 -2.17
C GLY A 93 -3.92 -11.77 -2.74
N LYS A 94 -4.30 -12.76 -1.92
CA LYS A 94 -4.92 -14.02 -2.38
C LYS A 94 -6.43 -13.87 -2.56
N SER A 95 -7.14 -13.37 -1.57
CA SER A 95 -8.60 -13.22 -1.60
C SER A 95 -9.08 -11.85 -2.07
N GLY A 96 -8.21 -10.85 -2.02
CA GLY A 96 -8.41 -9.50 -2.52
C GLY A 96 -7.07 -8.87 -2.91
N MET A 97 -7.07 -7.65 -3.41
CA MET A 97 -5.86 -6.90 -3.77
C MET A 97 -5.23 -6.24 -2.53
N ILE A 98 -3.95 -5.93 -2.63
CA ILE A 98 -3.29 -4.94 -1.79
C ILE A 98 -3.41 -3.60 -2.52
N GLY A 99 -4.22 -2.68 -1.99
CA GLY A 99 -4.30 -1.31 -2.48
C GLY A 99 -3.20 -0.46 -1.86
N HIS A 100 -2.47 0.29 -2.66
CA HIS A 100 -1.39 1.16 -2.19
C HIS A 100 -1.61 2.56 -2.73
N THR A 101 -1.91 3.52 -1.87
CA THR A 101 -2.15 4.88 -2.31
C THR A 101 -0.88 5.71 -2.35
N GLN A 102 -0.84 6.64 -3.30
CA GLN A 102 0.22 7.62 -3.50
C GLN A 102 -0.39 9.01 -3.72
N PRO A 103 0.19 10.08 -3.18
CA PRO A 103 -0.38 11.43 -3.36
C PRO A 103 -0.28 11.92 -4.81
N ARG A 104 0.71 11.45 -5.56
CA ARG A 104 1.02 11.95 -6.91
C ARG A 104 0.92 10.86 -7.98
N ARG A 105 0.37 11.21 -9.16
CA ARG A 105 0.18 10.28 -10.28
C ARG A 105 1.49 9.65 -10.79
N ILE A 106 2.54 10.48 -10.90
CA ILE A 106 3.86 10.00 -11.35
C ILE A 106 4.39 8.99 -10.35
N ALA A 107 4.30 9.28 -9.05
CA ALA A 107 4.72 8.38 -7.99
C ALA A 107 3.99 7.03 -8.09
N ALA A 108 2.66 7.02 -8.27
CA ALA A 108 1.89 5.79 -8.37
C ALA A 108 2.41 4.86 -9.48
N ARG A 109 2.70 5.41 -10.66
CA ARG A 109 3.25 4.65 -11.78
C ARG A 109 4.67 4.15 -11.50
N THR A 110 5.55 5.03 -11.02
CA THR A 110 6.96 4.70 -10.76
C THR A 110 7.08 3.65 -9.65
N VAL A 111 6.29 3.79 -8.59
CA VAL A 111 6.24 2.83 -7.48
C VAL A 111 5.77 1.46 -7.97
N ALA A 112 4.70 1.40 -8.78
CA ALA A 112 4.24 0.14 -9.35
C ALA A 112 5.31 -0.53 -10.22
N GLN A 113 6.00 0.24 -11.07
CA GLN A 113 7.11 -0.25 -11.88
C GLN A 113 8.23 -0.82 -11.01
N ARG A 114 8.59 -0.11 -9.93
CA ARG A 114 9.65 -0.54 -9.03
C ARG A 114 9.28 -1.81 -8.28
N ILE A 115 8.05 -1.92 -7.75
CA ILE A 115 7.55 -3.13 -7.10
C ILE A 115 7.57 -4.30 -8.09
N ALA A 116 7.10 -4.10 -9.33
CA ALA A 116 7.10 -5.13 -10.36
C ALA A 116 8.53 -5.63 -10.67
N GLN A 117 9.50 -4.72 -10.82
CA GLN A 117 10.90 -5.07 -11.04
C GLN A 117 11.49 -5.87 -9.88
N GLU A 118 11.25 -5.43 -8.64
CA GLU A 118 11.81 -6.09 -7.45
C GLU A 118 11.19 -7.47 -7.18
N THR A 119 9.93 -7.68 -7.56
CA THR A 119 9.23 -8.95 -7.35
C THR A 119 9.29 -9.90 -8.54
N GLY A 120 9.84 -9.46 -9.67
CA GLY A 120 9.77 -10.21 -10.92
C GLY A 120 8.37 -10.30 -11.52
N ALA A 121 7.43 -9.45 -11.05
CA ALA A 121 6.06 -9.40 -11.52
C ALA A 121 5.94 -8.71 -12.88
N GLN A 122 4.90 -9.07 -13.64
CA GLN A 122 4.55 -8.34 -14.85
C GLN A 122 3.71 -7.12 -14.49
N LEU A 123 4.18 -5.93 -14.89
CA LEU A 123 3.40 -4.69 -14.75
C LEU A 123 2.12 -4.77 -15.60
N GLY A 124 0.99 -4.41 -15.00
CA GLY A 124 -0.34 -4.53 -15.61
C GLY A 124 -0.98 -5.92 -15.41
N ARG A 125 -0.30 -6.82 -14.66
CA ARG A 125 -0.83 -8.12 -14.28
C ARG A 125 -0.76 -8.31 -12.77
N GLU A 126 0.28 -8.97 -12.23
CA GLU A 126 0.41 -9.20 -10.78
C GLU A 126 0.56 -7.87 -10.02
N VAL A 127 1.29 -6.91 -10.58
CA VAL A 127 1.39 -5.55 -10.06
C VAL A 127 0.84 -4.58 -11.10
N GLY A 128 -0.16 -3.81 -10.72
CA GLY A 128 -0.80 -2.83 -11.58
C GLY A 128 -0.79 -1.44 -10.96
N PHE A 129 -1.12 -0.44 -11.76
CA PHE A 129 -1.36 0.91 -11.26
C PHE A 129 -2.63 1.49 -11.87
N ALA A 130 -3.24 2.41 -11.12
CA ALA A 130 -4.37 3.17 -11.60
C ALA A 130 -4.25 4.64 -11.23
N VAL A 131 -4.40 5.48 -12.23
CA VAL A 131 -4.43 6.95 -12.10
C VAL A 131 -5.56 7.49 -12.97
N ARG A 132 -5.91 8.76 -12.80
CA ARG A 132 -6.97 9.37 -13.62
C ARG A 132 -6.70 9.16 -15.11
N PHE A 133 -7.64 8.55 -15.82
CA PHE A 133 -7.61 8.18 -17.25
C PHE A 133 -6.68 7.02 -17.64
N SER A 134 -6.08 6.30 -16.67
CA SER A 134 -5.27 5.13 -16.97
C SER A 134 -5.43 4.11 -15.85
N ASP A 135 -5.96 2.94 -16.16
CA ASP A 135 -6.04 1.79 -15.26
C ASP A 135 -5.37 0.60 -15.95
N GLN A 136 -4.28 0.13 -15.37
CA GLN A 136 -3.54 -1.05 -15.79
C GLN A 136 -3.61 -2.12 -14.70
N THR A 137 -4.82 -2.57 -14.41
CA THR A 137 -5.09 -3.65 -13.48
C THR A 137 -5.99 -4.69 -14.11
N ARG A 138 -6.00 -5.91 -13.57
CA ARG A 138 -6.82 -7.04 -13.98
C ARG A 138 -7.44 -7.72 -12.75
N ASP A 139 -8.29 -8.70 -12.98
CA ASP A 139 -8.89 -9.49 -11.89
C ASP A 139 -7.85 -10.30 -11.10
N ASP A 140 -6.75 -10.69 -11.73
CA ASP A 140 -5.63 -11.40 -11.11
C ASP A 140 -4.55 -10.48 -10.52
N THR A 141 -4.71 -9.16 -10.58
CA THR A 141 -3.77 -8.19 -9.96
C THR A 141 -3.73 -8.38 -8.44
N LEU A 142 -2.52 -8.52 -7.91
CA LEU A 142 -2.25 -8.72 -6.48
C LEU A 142 -2.01 -7.40 -5.75
N VAL A 143 -1.22 -6.51 -6.37
CA VAL A 143 -0.89 -5.18 -5.83
C VAL A 143 -1.36 -4.11 -6.82
N LYS A 144 -2.22 -3.21 -6.36
CA LYS A 144 -2.70 -2.07 -7.12
C LYS A 144 -2.21 -0.77 -6.50
N VAL A 145 -1.29 -0.10 -7.18
CA VAL A 145 -0.84 1.24 -6.77
C VAL A 145 -1.72 2.29 -7.43
N MET A 146 -2.22 3.25 -6.65
CA MET A 146 -3.16 4.24 -7.16
C MET A 146 -3.03 5.57 -6.43
N THR A 147 -3.64 6.63 -6.97
CA THR A 147 -3.73 7.88 -6.22
C THR A 147 -4.83 7.84 -5.16
N ASP A 148 -4.65 8.62 -4.07
CA ASP A 148 -5.65 8.72 -2.99
C ASP A 148 -7.03 9.07 -3.52
N GLY A 149 -7.10 10.03 -4.45
CA GLY A 149 -8.36 10.45 -5.06
C GLY A 149 -9.03 9.35 -5.87
N LEU A 150 -8.26 8.41 -6.44
CA LEU A 150 -8.86 7.28 -7.15
C LEU A 150 -9.45 6.25 -6.19
N LEU A 151 -8.79 5.95 -5.07
CA LEU A 151 -9.38 5.08 -4.04
C LEU A 151 -10.66 5.69 -3.49
N LEU A 152 -10.70 7.01 -3.26
CA LEU A 152 -11.92 7.71 -2.87
C LEU A 152 -13.04 7.60 -3.92
N ALA A 153 -12.70 7.60 -5.21
CA ALA A 153 -13.68 7.37 -6.27
C ALA A 153 -14.20 5.92 -6.26
N GLU A 154 -13.35 4.93 -6.00
CA GLU A 154 -13.75 3.53 -5.89
C GLU A 154 -14.70 3.27 -4.71
N ILE A 155 -14.49 3.93 -3.57
CA ILE A 155 -15.37 3.85 -2.39
C ILE A 155 -16.83 4.20 -2.73
N ARG A 156 -17.08 5.03 -3.75
CA ARG A 156 -18.44 5.38 -4.17
C ARG A 156 -19.19 4.18 -4.76
N HIS A 157 -18.47 3.22 -5.34
CA HIS A 157 -19.05 2.04 -5.99
C HIS A 157 -18.84 0.77 -5.15
N ASP A 158 -17.77 0.70 -4.36
CA ASP A 158 -17.44 -0.39 -3.45
C ASP A 158 -17.23 0.16 -2.02
N ARG A 159 -18.34 0.42 -1.33
CA ARG A 159 -18.35 1.02 0.02
C ARG A 159 -17.66 0.17 1.09
N PHE A 160 -17.47 -1.10 0.84
CA PHE A 160 -16.82 -2.02 1.75
C PHE A 160 -15.40 -2.38 1.31
N LEU A 161 -14.93 -1.84 0.19
CA LEU A 161 -13.64 -2.17 -0.39
C LEU A 161 -13.44 -3.71 -0.45
N GLU A 162 -14.48 -4.42 -0.92
CA GLU A 162 -14.50 -5.89 -0.95
C GLU A 162 -13.45 -6.49 -1.89
N LYS A 163 -12.93 -5.69 -2.81
CA LYS A 163 -11.83 -6.07 -3.70
C LYS A 163 -10.47 -6.13 -3.00
N TYR A 164 -10.36 -5.63 -1.75
CA TYR A 164 -9.08 -5.44 -1.07
C TYR A 164 -8.95 -6.28 0.20
N ASP A 165 -7.77 -6.91 0.37
CA ASP A 165 -7.33 -7.57 1.60
C ASP A 165 -6.62 -6.56 2.53
N ALA A 166 -5.87 -5.63 1.92
CA ALA A 166 -5.14 -4.59 2.64
C ALA A 166 -5.17 -3.26 1.88
N ILE A 167 -5.11 -2.17 2.64
CA ILE A 167 -4.90 -0.81 2.12
C ILE A 167 -3.67 -0.22 2.79
N ILE A 168 -2.70 0.19 1.98
CA ILE A 168 -1.54 0.96 2.40
C ILE A 168 -1.82 2.43 2.05
N VAL A 169 -1.92 3.29 3.06
CA VAL A 169 -2.00 4.74 2.90
C VAL A 169 -0.60 5.31 3.08
N ASP A 170 0.05 5.61 1.96
CA ASP A 170 1.43 6.10 1.98
C ASP A 170 1.50 7.63 2.11
N GLU A 171 2.59 8.11 2.71
CA GLU A 171 2.86 9.54 2.93
C GLU A 171 1.73 10.28 3.68
N ALA A 172 1.11 9.63 4.68
CA ALA A 172 -0.04 10.18 5.39
C ALA A 172 0.24 11.52 6.09
N HIS A 173 1.51 11.84 6.34
CA HIS A 173 1.94 13.12 6.91
C HIS A 173 1.76 14.31 5.95
N GLU A 174 1.60 14.10 4.62
CA GLU A 174 1.29 15.19 3.69
C GLU A 174 -0.09 15.84 3.99
N ARG A 175 -0.96 15.17 4.73
CA ARG A 175 -2.23 15.70 5.25
C ARG A 175 -3.09 16.39 4.19
N SER A 176 -3.07 15.87 2.96
CA SER A 176 -4.00 16.34 1.92
C SER A 176 -5.45 16.07 2.34
N LEU A 177 -6.38 16.86 1.80
CA LEU A 177 -7.82 16.64 2.03
C LEU A 177 -8.26 15.20 1.69
N ASN A 178 -7.69 14.63 0.63
CA ASN A 178 -7.97 13.26 0.22
C ASN A 178 -7.49 12.26 1.26
N ILE A 179 -6.27 12.41 1.78
CA ILE A 179 -5.71 11.54 2.81
C ILE A 179 -6.55 11.62 4.09
N ASP A 180 -6.89 12.82 4.56
CA ASP A 180 -7.68 12.99 5.78
C ASP A 180 -9.07 12.37 5.65
N PHE A 181 -9.72 12.55 4.50
CA PHE A 181 -11.01 11.93 4.23
C PHE A 181 -10.90 10.40 4.16
N LEU A 182 -9.85 9.89 3.50
CA LEU A 182 -9.59 8.45 3.39
C LEU A 182 -9.36 7.81 4.77
N LEU A 183 -8.54 8.42 5.61
CA LEU A 183 -8.29 7.94 6.98
C LEU A 183 -9.59 7.91 7.80
N GLY A 184 -10.42 8.97 7.71
CA GLY A 184 -11.72 9.02 8.38
C GLY A 184 -12.69 7.94 7.88
N PHE A 185 -12.68 7.65 6.59
CA PHE A 185 -13.46 6.57 6.02
C PHE A 185 -12.96 5.20 6.49
N LEU A 186 -11.66 4.95 6.42
CA LEU A 186 -11.04 3.69 6.85
C LEU A 186 -11.31 3.42 8.33
N LEU A 187 -11.21 4.43 9.20
CA LEU A 187 -11.53 4.28 10.62
C LEU A 187 -12.95 3.73 10.87
N ARG A 188 -13.92 4.15 10.06
CA ARG A 188 -15.30 3.65 10.14
C ARG A 188 -15.43 2.26 9.49
N LEU A 189 -14.70 2.02 8.40
CA LEU A 189 -14.79 0.79 7.64
C LEU A 189 -14.23 -0.39 8.44
N ILE A 190 -13.11 -0.24 9.13
CA ILE A 190 -12.48 -1.29 9.93
C ILE A 190 -13.38 -1.82 11.05
N GLN A 191 -14.35 -1.03 11.54
CA GLN A 191 -15.33 -1.50 12.51
C GLN A 191 -16.30 -2.54 11.91
N LYS A 192 -16.52 -2.48 10.59
CA LYS A 192 -17.41 -3.38 9.85
C LYS A 192 -16.65 -4.50 9.16
N ARG A 193 -15.47 -4.18 8.62
CA ARG A 193 -14.56 -5.08 7.90
C ARG A 193 -13.40 -5.49 8.81
N ARG A 194 -13.67 -6.43 9.74
CA ARG A 194 -12.68 -6.92 10.72
C ARG A 194 -11.47 -7.61 10.09
N ASP A 195 -11.61 -8.05 8.87
CA ASP A 195 -10.61 -8.76 8.06
C ASP A 195 -9.71 -7.82 7.23
N LEU A 196 -10.18 -6.58 6.96
CA LEU A 196 -9.38 -5.60 6.22
C LEU A 196 -8.18 -5.13 7.03
N LYS A 197 -7.01 -5.19 6.44
CA LYS A 197 -5.79 -4.65 7.04
C LYS A 197 -5.53 -3.24 6.52
N VAL A 198 -5.11 -2.34 7.40
CA VAL A 198 -4.76 -0.96 7.05
C VAL A 198 -3.35 -0.68 7.54
N ILE A 199 -2.49 -0.28 6.63
CA ILE A 199 -1.12 0.13 6.94
C ILE A 199 -1.03 1.62 6.62
N VAL A 200 -0.64 2.43 7.60
CA VAL A 200 -0.44 3.86 7.41
C VAL A 200 1.03 4.17 7.51
N THR A 201 1.61 4.77 6.47
CA THR A 201 2.99 5.22 6.56
C THR A 201 3.06 6.72 6.82
N SER A 202 4.04 7.12 7.58
CA SER A 202 4.28 8.52 7.92
C SER A 202 5.78 8.80 8.06
N ALA A 203 6.20 10.03 7.80
CA ALA A 203 7.43 10.53 8.38
C ALA A 203 7.27 10.64 9.92
N THR A 204 8.38 10.79 10.63
CA THR A 204 8.45 10.62 12.10
C THR A 204 7.60 11.58 12.94
N ILE A 205 7.07 12.67 12.38
CA ILE A 205 6.53 13.82 13.13
C ILE A 205 5.15 13.57 13.78
N ASP A 206 4.28 12.74 13.19
CA ASP A 206 2.87 12.62 13.59
C ASP A 206 2.45 11.21 14.07
N VAL A 207 3.40 10.38 14.42
CA VAL A 207 3.19 8.95 14.68
C VAL A 207 2.19 8.68 15.80
N ALA A 208 2.36 9.35 16.93
CA ALA A 208 1.47 9.21 18.09
C ALA A 208 0.02 9.61 17.75
N ARG A 209 -0.14 10.63 16.92
CA ARG A 209 -1.47 11.09 16.48
C ARG A 209 -2.17 10.05 15.64
N PHE A 210 -1.49 9.42 14.67
CA PHE A 210 -2.08 8.33 13.87
C PHE A 210 -2.39 7.12 14.72
N SER A 211 -1.49 6.73 15.64
CA SER A 211 -1.73 5.62 16.57
C SER A 211 -3.00 5.84 17.39
N ASN A 212 -3.11 6.99 18.05
CA ASN A 212 -4.28 7.37 18.85
C ASN A 212 -5.56 7.43 18.00
N TYR A 213 -5.46 7.97 16.78
CA TYR A 213 -6.60 8.08 15.87
C TYR A 213 -7.21 6.71 15.53
N PHE A 214 -6.37 5.68 15.40
CA PHE A 214 -6.78 4.30 15.16
C PHE A 214 -6.87 3.44 16.44
N GLY A 215 -7.14 4.05 17.59
CA GLY A 215 -7.39 3.33 18.85
C GLY A 215 -6.12 2.68 19.41
N ASN A 216 -5.02 3.40 19.44
CA ASN A 216 -3.70 2.96 19.87
C ASN A 216 -3.14 1.83 18.98
N ALA A 217 -3.28 1.98 17.67
CA ALA A 217 -2.67 1.05 16.71
C ALA A 217 -1.15 0.94 16.92
N PRO A 218 -0.57 -0.27 16.83
CA PRO A 218 0.85 -0.45 17.01
C PRO A 218 1.67 0.35 16.00
N VAL A 219 2.81 0.84 16.47
CA VAL A 219 3.76 1.64 15.70
C VAL A 219 5.06 0.87 15.53
N VAL A 220 5.60 0.91 14.31
CA VAL A 220 6.97 0.50 14.01
C VAL A 220 7.73 1.73 13.50
N GLU A 221 8.72 2.14 14.25
CA GLU A 221 9.65 3.16 13.81
C GLU A 221 10.80 2.52 13.06
N VAL A 222 10.98 2.94 11.82
CA VAL A 222 12.03 2.47 10.93
C VAL A 222 13.09 3.55 10.88
N GLY A 223 14.25 3.29 11.47
CA GLY A 223 15.37 4.23 11.49
C GLY A 223 15.82 4.59 10.08
N GLY A 224 16.02 5.87 9.81
CA GLY A 224 16.69 6.33 8.60
C GLY A 224 18.21 6.21 8.77
N ARG A 225 18.93 5.94 7.67
CA ARG A 225 20.36 6.23 7.63
C ARG A 225 20.50 7.74 7.49
N THR A 226 20.82 8.45 8.57
CA THR A 226 21.26 9.85 8.48
C THR A 226 22.62 9.87 7.82
N PHE A 227 22.66 10.31 6.56
CA PHE A 227 23.94 10.72 5.99
C PHE A 227 24.35 12.03 6.68
N PRO A 228 25.62 12.18 7.09
CA PRO A 228 26.09 13.45 7.60
C PRO A 228 25.89 14.51 6.51
N VAL A 229 25.17 15.56 6.84
CA VAL A 229 25.00 16.73 5.97
C VAL A 229 26.01 17.75 6.42
N ASP A 230 27.08 17.92 5.65
CA ASP A 230 28.01 19.03 5.86
C ASP A 230 27.38 20.30 5.28
N MET A 231 27.08 21.26 6.15
CA MET A 231 26.59 22.57 5.72
C MET A 231 27.78 23.46 5.42
N GLU A 232 28.08 23.70 4.15
CA GLU A 232 29.00 24.75 3.73
C GLU A 232 28.27 26.08 3.62
N TYR A 233 28.56 27.01 4.55
CA TYR A 233 28.15 28.39 4.41
C TYR A 233 29.06 29.10 3.39
N ARG A 234 28.56 29.32 2.18
CA ARG A 234 29.22 30.27 1.26
C ARG A 234 28.77 31.68 1.60
N GLY A 235 29.73 32.52 1.98
CA GLY A 235 29.47 33.96 2.27
C GLY A 235 28.79 34.63 1.06
N GLN A 236 27.99 35.65 1.34
CA GLN A 236 27.39 36.47 0.29
C GLN A 236 28.52 37.04 -0.58
N VAL A 237 28.40 36.83 -1.89
CA VAL A 237 29.21 37.52 -2.90
C VAL A 237 28.75 38.98 -2.88
N ASP A 238 29.68 39.90 -2.71
CA ASP A 238 29.39 41.35 -2.73
C ASP A 238 28.64 41.70 -4.02
N GLU A 239 27.62 42.58 -3.89
CA GLU A 239 26.68 42.97 -4.96
C GLU A 239 27.34 43.64 -6.20
N ASP A 240 28.62 43.89 -6.20
CA ASP A 240 29.36 44.55 -7.29
C ASP A 240 29.86 43.59 -8.39
N ASP A 241 29.86 42.28 -8.16
CA ASP A 241 30.21 41.30 -9.18
C ASP A 241 28.92 40.65 -9.77
N ASN A 242 28.55 41.06 -10.94
CA ASN A 242 27.47 40.60 -11.78
C ASN A 242 27.69 39.15 -12.24
N GLN A 243 27.97 38.24 -11.31
CA GLN A 243 28.20 36.82 -11.59
C GLN A 243 26.99 35.97 -11.14
N LEU A 244 26.48 35.30 -12.13
CA LEU A 244 25.44 34.28 -12.04
C LEU A 244 25.64 33.35 -10.81
N ILE A 245 24.65 33.30 -9.95
CA ILE A 245 24.57 32.33 -8.86
C ILE A 245 24.62 30.92 -9.47
N ASN A 246 25.73 30.24 -9.33
CA ASN A 246 25.81 28.83 -9.62
C ASN A 246 25.03 28.06 -8.55
N VAL A 247 23.81 27.66 -8.87
CA VAL A 247 23.07 26.63 -8.14
C VAL A 247 23.75 25.33 -8.50
N LEU A 248 24.46 24.76 -7.57
CA LEU A 248 25.02 23.41 -7.72
C LEU A 248 23.91 22.38 -7.64
N GLU A 249 23.93 21.48 -8.59
CA GLU A 249 23.09 20.30 -8.77
C GLU A 249 23.08 19.34 -7.57
#